data_9ca5c0d04abdf7937d730185e772b211
#
_entry.id   9ca5c0d04abdf7937d730185e772b211
#
_cell.length_a   1.000
_cell.length_b   1.000
_cell.length_c   1.000
_cell.angle_alpha   90.00
_cell.angle_beta   90.00
_cell.angle_gamma   90.00
#
_symmetry.space_group_name_H-M   'P 1'
#
loop_
_entity.id
_entity.type
_entity.pdbx_description
1 polymer ?
#
loop_
_entity_poly.entity_id
_entity_poly.type
_entity_poly.pdbx_seq_one_letter_code
_entity_poly.pdbx_strand_id
1 'polypeptide(L)'
;NLVYCDLRTEMDGGFMKISRKKSHMLLVVVVAGIFAAASACLAVLGVFIYKTAASDQSQQDLSHASEYLQKQARSCSDAGDLRIATLSGQISALVLSERKNGEDRELWIFVEDGYLRSASVKSGETVSAKDGKKITPLRSMDPQITGSDLLEISMRSESASAVCRVWIPGIGGGNE
;
A
#
# COMPACT_ATOMS: atom_id res chain seq x y z
N ASN A 1 85.42 49.62 -16.00
CA ASN A 1 84.26 49.76 -16.85
C ASN A 1 83.37 48.50 -16.71
N LEU A 2 82.51 48.54 -15.74
CA LEU A 2 81.51 47.54 -15.51
C LEU A 2 80.19 47.98 -16.17
N VAL A 3 79.76 47.24 -17.17
CA VAL A 3 78.45 47.40 -17.77
C VAL A 3 77.42 46.57 -16.97
N TYR A 4 76.58 47.28 -16.24
CA TYR A 4 75.46 46.65 -15.51
C TYR A 4 74.31 46.44 -16.50
N CYS A 5 74.03 45.21 -16.82
CA CYS A 5 72.85 44.87 -17.58
C CYS A 5 71.66 44.70 -16.60
N ASP A 6 70.77 45.68 -16.65
CA ASP A 6 69.48 45.66 -15.92
C ASP A 6 68.47 44.81 -16.68
N LEU A 7 68.32 43.56 -16.26
CA LEU A 7 67.24 42.68 -16.74
C LEU A 7 66.00 42.92 -15.90
N ARG A 8 65.23 43.93 -16.27
CA ARG A 8 63.86 44.14 -15.75
C ARG A 8 62.90 43.15 -16.41
N THR A 9 62.68 42.04 -15.77
CA THR A 9 61.64 41.10 -16.17
C THR A 9 60.27 41.72 -15.86
N GLU A 10 59.59 42.24 -16.89
CA GLU A 10 58.16 42.57 -16.80
C GLU A 10 57.36 41.28 -16.66
N MET A 11 57.04 40.95 -15.43
CA MET A 11 55.96 40.05 -15.15
C MET A 11 54.65 40.81 -15.40
N ASP A 12 54.14 40.70 -16.64
CA ASP A 12 52.83 41.15 -17.00
C ASP A 12 51.79 40.22 -16.34
N GLY A 13 51.49 40.51 -15.09
CA GLY A 13 50.40 39.92 -14.34
C GLY A 13 49.09 40.43 -14.88
N GLY A 14 48.58 39.78 -15.91
CA GLY A 14 47.25 39.99 -16.42
C GLY A 14 46.20 39.76 -15.34
N PHE A 15 46.11 40.67 -14.38
CA PHE A 15 45.04 40.70 -13.39
C PHE A 15 43.77 41.10 -14.11
N MET A 16 42.98 40.10 -14.51
CA MET A 16 41.68 40.25 -15.14
C MET A 16 40.83 41.14 -14.22
N LYS A 17 40.74 42.44 -14.54
CA LYS A 17 39.92 43.43 -13.86
C LYS A 17 38.46 43.12 -14.13
N ILE A 18 37.91 42.06 -13.45
CA ILE A 18 36.49 41.70 -13.52
C ILE A 18 35.73 42.90 -12.97
N SER A 19 35.01 43.60 -13.85
CA SER A 19 34.21 44.75 -13.49
C SER A 19 33.27 44.37 -12.33
N ARG A 20 33.30 45.09 -11.21
CA ARG A 20 32.50 44.82 -10.00
C ARG A 20 31.04 44.51 -10.29
N LYS A 21 30.43 45.15 -11.29
CA LYS A 21 29.05 44.87 -11.71
C LYS A 21 28.86 43.45 -12.26
N LYS A 22 29.83 42.92 -13.02
CA LYS A 22 29.73 41.53 -13.57
C LYS A 22 29.96 40.49 -12.44
N SER A 23 30.75 40.78 -11.45
CA SER A 23 30.98 39.90 -10.28
C SER A 23 29.73 39.73 -9.45
N HIS A 24 28.97 40.78 -9.16
CA HIS A 24 27.70 40.67 -8.44
C HIS A 24 26.63 39.91 -9.23
N MET A 25 26.52 40.11 -10.53
CA MET A 25 25.59 39.40 -11.38
C MET A 25 25.90 37.89 -11.41
N LEU A 26 27.16 37.51 -11.50
CA LEU A 26 27.61 36.12 -11.47
C LEU A 26 27.31 35.47 -10.12
N LEU A 27 27.51 36.17 -9.02
CA LEU A 27 27.19 35.70 -7.68
C LEU A 27 25.70 35.44 -7.51
N VAL A 28 24.84 36.34 -7.97
CA VAL A 28 23.38 36.18 -7.93
C VAL A 28 22.95 34.96 -8.74
N VAL A 29 23.50 34.71 -9.93
CA VAL A 29 23.17 33.55 -10.75
C VAL A 29 23.59 32.24 -10.06
N VAL A 30 24.79 32.21 -9.44
CA VAL A 30 25.24 31.01 -8.71
C VAL A 30 24.35 30.73 -7.51
N VAL A 31 24.01 31.74 -6.71
CA VAL A 31 23.10 31.57 -5.56
C VAL A 31 21.73 31.11 -6.01
N ALA A 32 21.15 31.70 -7.06
CA ALA A 32 19.87 31.27 -7.62
C ALA A 32 19.92 29.82 -8.12
N GLY A 33 21.03 29.41 -8.76
CA GLY A 33 21.25 28.03 -9.18
C GLY A 33 21.27 27.03 -8.02
N ILE A 34 21.94 27.37 -6.92
CA ILE A 34 21.99 26.54 -5.71
C ILE A 34 20.58 26.38 -5.11
N PHE A 35 19.81 27.49 -5.03
CA PHE A 35 18.45 27.43 -4.51
C PHE A 35 17.52 26.59 -5.42
N ALA A 36 17.65 26.72 -6.74
CA ALA A 36 16.88 25.91 -7.68
C ALA A 36 17.20 24.40 -7.55
N ALA A 37 18.49 24.06 -7.43
CA ALA A 37 18.92 22.68 -7.23
C ALA A 37 18.42 22.10 -5.89
N ALA A 38 18.52 22.86 -4.79
CA ALA A 38 18.03 22.46 -3.49
C ALA A 38 16.51 22.21 -3.50
N SER A 39 15.73 23.09 -4.16
CA SER A 39 14.28 22.96 -4.31
C SER A 39 13.90 21.70 -5.10
N ALA A 40 14.63 21.39 -6.16
CA ALA A 40 14.41 20.17 -6.94
C ALA A 40 14.69 18.90 -6.12
N CYS A 41 15.76 18.88 -5.34
CA CYS A 41 16.07 17.77 -4.44
C CYS A 41 14.98 17.55 -3.39
N LEU A 42 14.46 18.64 -2.77
CA LEU A 42 13.39 18.55 -1.79
C LEU A 42 12.09 18.00 -2.40
N ALA A 43 11.75 18.39 -3.64
CA ALA A 43 10.58 17.87 -4.34
C ALA A 43 10.70 16.37 -4.59
N VAL A 44 11.86 15.88 -5.04
CA VAL A 44 12.11 14.45 -5.27
C VAL A 44 12.03 13.66 -3.96
N LEU A 45 12.66 14.17 -2.88
CA LEU A 45 12.58 13.53 -1.56
C LEU A 45 11.14 13.49 -1.03
N GLY A 46 10.36 14.55 -1.21
CA GLY A 46 8.95 14.60 -0.82
C GLY A 46 8.12 13.51 -1.49
N VAL A 47 8.28 13.31 -2.80
CA VAL A 47 7.59 12.23 -3.54
C VAL A 47 8.04 10.86 -3.06
N PHE A 48 9.33 10.68 -2.79
CA PHE A 48 9.87 9.40 -2.30
C PHE A 48 9.32 9.05 -0.91
N ILE A 49 9.33 10.00 0.03
CA ILE A 49 8.78 9.81 1.38
C ILE A 49 7.27 9.50 1.30
N TYR A 50 6.52 10.22 0.46
CA TYR A 50 5.09 9.96 0.29
C TYR A 50 4.80 8.54 -0.22
N LYS A 51 5.54 8.07 -1.22
CA LYS A 51 5.39 6.70 -1.73
C LYS A 51 5.74 5.64 -0.69
N THR A 52 6.79 5.84 0.09
CA THR A 52 7.19 4.90 1.15
C THR A 52 6.13 4.83 2.25
N ALA A 53 5.64 5.98 2.72
CA ALA A 53 4.59 6.03 3.72
C ALA A 53 3.28 5.35 3.26
N ALA A 54 2.88 5.56 2.00
CA ALA A 54 1.72 4.90 1.41
C ALA A 54 1.90 3.37 1.30
N SER A 55 3.12 2.89 1.03
CA SER A 55 3.45 1.47 1.00
C SER A 55 3.35 0.84 2.40
N ASP A 56 3.88 1.51 3.42
CA ASP A 56 3.84 1.02 4.79
C ASP A 56 2.41 0.92 5.32
N GLN A 57 1.57 1.92 5.03
CA GLN A 57 0.14 1.90 5.36
C GLN A 57 -0.58 0.73 4.69
N SER A 58 -0.33 0.50 3.40
CA SER A 58 -0.93 -0.61 2.66
C SER A 58 -0.52 -1.98 3.19
N GLN A 59 0.70 -2.12 3.69
CA GLN A 59 1.18 -3.34 4.35
C GLN A 59 0.45 -3.58 5.68
N GLN A 60 0.25 -2.54 6.48
CA GLN A 60 -0.51 -2.61 7.73
C GLN A 60 -1.97 -2.99 7.46
N ASP A 61 -2.62 -2.38 6.48
CA ASP A 61 -4.00 -2.69 6.10
C ASP A 61 -4.15 -4.16 5.67
N LEU A 62 -3.20 -4.70 4.89
CA LEU A 62 -3.18 -6.11 4.51
C LEU A 62 -2.94 -7.03 5.70
N SER A 63 -2.08 -6.65 6.64
CA SER A 63 -1.84 -7.42 7.86
C SER A 63 -3.11 -7.50 8.72
N HIS A 64 -3.80 -6.38 8.93
CA HIS A 64 -5.08 -6.33 9.64
C HIS A 64 -6.17 -7.15 8.93
N ALA A 65 -6.26 -7.06 7.60
CA ALA A 65 -7.21 -7.87 6.82
C ALA A 65 -6.92 -9.37 6.99
N SER A 66 -5.64 -9.77 6.86
CA SER A 66 -5.20 -11.15 7.00
C SER A 66 -5.48 -11.72 8.39
N GLU A 67 -5.15 -10.96 9.44
CA GLU A 67 -5.41 -11.35 10.83
C GLU A 67 -6.91 -11.53 11.08
N TYR A 68 -7.72 -10.58 10.61
CA TYR A 68 -9.17 -10.66 10.74
C TYR A 68 -9.73 -11.91 10.04
N LEU A 69 -9.35 -12.13 8.78
CA LEU A 69 -9.80 -13.29 7.99
C LEU A 69 -9.36 -14.61 8.60
N GLN A 70 -8.10 -14.72 9.04
CA GLN A 70 -7.61 -15.91 9.74
C GLN A 70 -8.37 -16.19 11.02
N LYS A 71 -8.65 -15.15 11.81
CA LYS A 71 -9.40 -15.29 13.06
C LYS A 71 -10.81 -15.79 12.79
N GLN A 72 -11.50 -15.23 11.79
CA GLN A 72 -12.85 -15.65 11.43
C GLN A 72 -12.86 -17.08 10.85
N ALA A 73 -11.95 -17.40 9.92
CA ALA A 73 -11.86 -18.74 9.35
C ALA A 73 -11.54 -19.83 10.39
N ARG A 74 -10.70 -19.51 11.39
CA ARG A 74 -10.41 -20.45 12.48
C ARG A 74 -11.52 -20.58 13.52
N SER A 75 -12.48 -19.66 13.54
CA SER A 75 -13.66 -19.79 14.42
C SER A 75 -14.71 -20.75 13.88
N CYS A 76 -14.60 -21.17 12.63
CA CYS A 76 -15.43 -22.22 12.07
C CYS A 76 -15.06 -23.57 12.69
N SER A 77 -16.05 -24.28 13.24
CA SER A 77 -15.86 -25.58 13.86
C SER A 77 -15.81 -26.72 12.85
N ASP A 78 -16.55 -26.57 11.77
CA ASP A 78 -16.71 -27.55 10.70
C ASP A 78 -16.50 -26.94 9.31
N ALA A 79 -16.03 -27.76 8.39
CA ALA A 79 -15.80 -27.35 7.00
C ALA A 79 -17.08 -26.89 6.28
N GLY A 80 -18.24 -27.43 6.66
CA GLY A 80 -19.55 -27.04 6.14
C GLY A 80 -20.00 -25.64 6.54
N ASP A 81 -19.35 -25.05 7.55
CA ASP A 81 -19.68 -23.71 8.04
C ASP A 81 -19.09 -22.59 7.18
N LEU A 82 -18.21 -22.90 6.21
CA LEU A 82 -17.57 -21.92 5.36
C LEU A 82 -17.87 -22.18 3.90
N ARG A 83 -18.34 -21.15 3.20
CA ARG A 83 -18.61 -21.20 1.75
C ARG A 83 -18.19 -19.91 1.07
N ILE A 84 -17.88 -20.01 -0.21
CA ILE A 84 -17.69 -18.85 -1.07
C ILE A 84 -19.00 -18.56 -1.78
N ALA A 85 -19.44 -17.31 -1.71
CA ALA A 85 -20.67 -16.85 -2.36
C ALA A 85 -20.41 -15.57 -3.15
N THR A 86 -21.36 -15.22 -4.02
CA THR A 86 -21.31 -13.98 -4.79
C THR A 86 -22.42 -13.05 -4.31
N LEU A 87 -22.04 -11.87 -3.84
CA LEU A 87 -22.96 -10.82 -3.43
C LEU A 87 -23.32 -9.94 -4.64
N SER A 88 -24.59 -9.68 -4.85
CA SER A 88 -25.09 -8.85 -5.95
C SER A 88 -24.58 -9.25 -7.35
N GLY A 89 -24.21 -10.53 -7.54
CA GLY A 89 -23.78 -11.09 -8.82
C GLY A 89 -22.36 -10.78 -9.27
N GLN A 90 -21.58 -9.97 -8.52
CA GLN A 90 -20.24 -9.56 -8.93
C GLN A 90 -19.19 -9.57 -7.82
N ILE A 91 -19.58 -9.48 -6.55
CA ILE A 91 -18.66 -9.35 -5.43
C ILE A 91 -18.43 -10.71 -4.80
N SER A 92 -17.21 -11.22 -4.86
CA SER A 92 -16.84 -12.45 -4.14
C SER A 92 -16.88 -12.21 -2.63
N ALA A 93 -17.59 -13.07 -1.93
CA ALA A 93 -17.74 -13.00 -0.48
C ALA A 93 -17.39 -14.34 0.17
N LEU A 94 -16.76 -14.26 1.33
CA LEU A 94 -16.57 -15.38 2.23
C LEU A 94 -17.73 -15.40 3.22
N VAL A 95 -18.44 -16.50 3.30
CA VAL A 95 -19.61 -16.67 4.18
C VAL A 95 -19.30 -17.75 5.20
N LEU A 96 -19.46 -17.38 6.46
CA LEU A 96 -19.26 -18.28 7.60
C LEU A 96 -20.56 -18.44 8.35
N SER A 97 -20.95 -19.69 8.65
CA SER A 97 -22.10 -19.99 9.50
C SER A 97 -21.68 -19.87 10.96
N GLU A 98 -22.42 -19.11 11.73
CA GLU A 98 -22.19 -18.90 13.17
C GLU A 98 -23.46 -19.23 13.93
N ARG A 99 -23.34 -19.97 15.03
CA ARG A 99 -24.45 -20.14 15.97
C ARG A 99 -24.26 -19.18 17.15
N LYS A 100 -25.11 -18.15 17.19
CA LYS A 100 -25.01 -17.10 18.22
C LYS A 100 -26.34 -16.98 18.97
N ASN A 101 -26.29 -17.15 20.31
CA ASN A 101 -27.47 -17.10 21.17
C ASN A 101 -28.58 -18.09 20.80
N GLY A 102 -28.23 -19.25 20.22
CA GLY A 102 -29.19 -20.25 19.76
C GLY A 102 -29.82 -19.98 18.39
N GLU A 103 -29.47 -18.87 17.74
CA GLU A 103 -29.88 -18.53 16.37
C GLU A 103 -28.77 -18.86 15.38
N ASP A 104 -29.11 -19.45 14.24
CA ASP A 104 -28.19 -19.68 13.14
C ASP A 104 -28.05 -18.38 12.35
N ARG A 105 -26.81 -17.88 12.24
CA ARG A 105 -26.46 -16.64 11.57
C ARG A 105 -25.38 -16.89 10.53
N GLU A 106 -25.30 -16.00 9.57
CA GLU A 106 -24.24 -15.98 8.56
C GLU A 106 -23.42 -14.71 8.70
N LEU A 107 -22.10 -14.85 8.79
CA LEU A 107 -21.15 -13.77 8.72
C LEU A 107 -20.63 -13.66 7.29
N TRP A 108 -21.00 -12.61 6.62
CA TRP A 108 -20.55 -12.29 5.27
C TRP A 108 -19.36 -11.36 5.32
N ILE A 109 -18.28 -11.72 4.65
CA ILE A 109 -17.05 -10.92 4.55
C ILE A 109 -16.78 -10.67 3.07
N PHE A 110 -16.70 -9.40 2.68
CA PHE A 110 -16.59 -8.97 1.29
C PHE A 110 -15.90 -7.62 1.19
N VAL A 111 -15.49 -7.24 -0.03
CA VAL A 111 -14.89 -5.92 -0.29
C VAL A 111 -15.86 -5.06 -1.08
N GLU A 112 -16.16 -3.88 -0.54
CA GLU A 112 -17.01 -2.88 -1.19
C GLU A 112 -16.56 -1.46 -0.84
N ASP A 113 -16.60 -0.54 -1.82
CA ASP A 113 -16.16 0.85 -1.68
C ASP A 113 -14.73 1.01 -1.13
N GLY A 114 -13.81 0.12 -1.50
CA GLY A 114 -12.42 0.17 -1.06
C GLY A 114 -12.19 -0.26 0.39
N TYR A 115 -13.13 -0.99 1.01
CA TYR A 115 -13.03 -1.51 2.37
C TYR A 115 -13.39 -2.98 2.45
N LEU A 116 -12.62 -3.72 3.23
CA LEU A 116 -13.08 -5.01 3.76
C LEU A 116 -14.23 -4.75 4.72
N ARG A 117 -15.37 -5.38 4.48
CA ARG A 117 -16.59 -5.25 5.27
C ARG A 117 -17.04 -6.60 5.82
N SER A 118 -17.73 -6.56 6.94
CA SER A 118 -18.40 -7.73 7.49
C SER A 118 -19.83 -7.40 7.86
N ALA A 119 -20.77 -8.30 7.52
CA ALA A 119 -22.17 -8.21 7.86
C ALA A 119 -22.63 -9.53 8.48
N SER A 120 -23.25 -9.48 9.67
CA SER A 120 -23.83 -10.66 10.31
C SER A 120 -25.35 -10.59 10.19
N VAL A 121 -25.94 -11.55 9.48
CA VAL A 121 -27.37 -11.64 9.21
C VAL A 121 -27.94 -12.99 9.70
N LYS A 122 -29.24 -13.13 9.81
CA LYS A 122 -29.85 -14.44 10.03
C LYS A 122 -29.67 -15.33 8.81
N SER A 123 -29.51 -16.63 9.02
CA SER A 123 -29.37 -17.58 7.92
C SER A 123 -30.52 -17.46 6.94
N GLY A 124 -30.21 -17.29 5.65
CA GLY A 124 -31.16 -17.10 4.57
C GLY A 124 -31.62 -15.65 4.32
N GLU A 125 -31.18 -14.68 5.11
CA GLU A 125 -31.45 -13.27 4.81
C GLU A 125 -30.49 -12.73 3.72
N THR A 126 -31.00 -11.81 2.90
CA THR A 126 -30.20 -11.14 1.87
C THR A 126 -29.33 -10.06 2.49
N VAL A 127 -28.03 -10.07 2.14
CA VAL A 127 -27.07 -9.04 2.55
C VAL A 127 -26.97 -7.97 1.47
N SER A 128 -27.08 -6.71 1.86
CA SER A 128 -26.72 -5.60 0.96
C SER A 128 -25.25 -5.26 1.11
N ALA A 129 -24.58 -4.98 -0.01
CA ALA A 129 -23.17 -4.60 0.00
C ALA A 129 -22.87 -3.35 0.88
N LYS A 130 -23.89 -2.50 1.12
CA LYS A 130 -23.77 -1.28 1.93
C LYS A 130 -23.91 -1.52 3.44
N ASP A 131 -24.46 -2.66 3.85
CA ASP A 131 -24.84 -2.89 5.26
C ASP A 131 -23.69 -3.39 6.13
N GLY A 132 -22.54 -3.71 5.55
CA GLY A 132 -21.39 -4.24 6.27
C GLY A 132 -20.63 -3.20 7.11
N LYS A 133 -20.18 -3.61 8.29
CA LYS A 133 -19.24 -2.84 9.11
C LYS A 133 -17.88 -2.79 8.40
N LYS A 134 -17.31 -1.59 8.24
CA LYS A 134 -15.95 -1.41 7.70
C LYS A 134 -14.92 -1.94 8.69
N ILE A 135 -13.97 -2.74 8.21
CA ILE A 135 -12.90 -3.35 9.02
C ILE A 135 -11.58 -2.64 8.72
N THR A 136 -11.12 -2.69 7.47
CA THR A 136 -9.85 -2.09 7.03
C THR A 136 -9.93 -1.71 5.56
N PRO A 137 -9.16 -0.72 5.07
CA PRO A 137 -9.06 -0.43 3.65
C PRO A 137 -8.54 -1.64 2.87
N LEU A 138 -9.25 -2.02 1.79
CA LEU A 138 -8.85 -3.12 0.91
C LEU A 138 -9.49 -2.94 -0.46
N ARG A 139 -8.71 -3.07 -1.52
CA ARG A 139 -9.19 -2.86 -2.89
C ARG A 139 -9.93 -4.06 -3.48
N SER A 140 -9.40 -5.25 -3.21
CA SER A 140 -10.01 -6.50 -3.66
C SER A 140 -9.66 -7.66 -2.74
N MET A 141 -10.58 -8.63 -2.69
CA MET A 141 -10.42 -9.92 -2.03
C MET A 141 -10.98 -10.98 -2.98
N ASP A 142 -10.19 -12.03 -3.19
CA ASP A 142 -10.59 -13.17 -4.00
C ASP A 142 -10.33 -14.46 -3.21
N PRO A 143 -11.36 -15.01 -2.55
CA PRO A 143 -11.27 -16.26 -1.83
C PRO A 143 -11.41 -17.44 -2.81
N GLN A 144 -10.53 -18.44 -2.67
CA GLN A 144 -10.54 -19.67 -3.45
C GLN A 144 -10.30 -20.88 -2.55
N ILE A 145 -10.98 -21.99 -2.83
CA ILE A 145 -10.71 -23.26 -2.17
C ILE A 145 -9.78 -24.05 -3.08
N THR A 146 -8.60 -24.40 -2.56
CA THR A 146 -7.57 -25.14 -3.30
C THR A 146 -7.42 -26.53 -2.68
N GLY A 147 -7.72 -27.57 -3.46
CA GLY A 147 -7.73 -28.94 -2.94
C GLY A 147 -8.89 -29.17 -1.97
N SER A 148 -8.72 -30.12 -1.03
CA SER A 148 -9.75 -30.50 -0.07
C SER A 148 -9.82 -29.64 1.19
N ASP A 149 -8.74 -28.94 1.53
CA ASP A 149 -8.58 -28.42 2.90
C ASP A 149 -7.96 -27.01 2.97
N LEU A 150 -7.62 -26.39 1.84
CA LEU A 150 -6.92 -25.11 1.84
C LEU A 150 -7.81 -23.99 1.31
N LEU A 151 -8.10 -23.02 2.17
CA LEU A 151 -8.67 -21.73 1.78
C LEU A 151 -7.52 -20.78 1.48
N GLU A 152 -7.45 -20.30 0.25
CA GLU A 152 -6.52 -19.27 -0.20
C GLU A 152 -7.30 -17.99 -0.49
N ILE A 153 -6.89 -16.88 0.12
CA ILE A 153 -7.53 -15.57 -0.06
C ILE A 153 -6.50 -14.60 -0.58
N SER A 154 -6.60 -14.27 -1.85
CA SER A 154 -5.79 -13.23 -2.47
C SER A 154 -6.35 -11.85 -2.14
N MET A 155 -5.51 -10.98 -1.60
CA MET A 155 -5.89 -9.64 -1.17
C MET A 155 -5.02 -8.59 -1.83
N ARG A 156 -5.60 -7.46 -2.18
CA ARG A 156 -4.89 -6.30 -2.74
C ARG A 156 -5.31 -5.02 -2.03
N SER A 157 -4.33 -4.28 -1.57
CA SER A 157 -4.46 -2.90 -1.12
C SER A 157 -4.10 -1.94 -2.26
N GLU A 158 -3.89 -0.67 -1.99
CA GLU A 158 -3.58 0.34 -3.01
C GLU A 158 -2.20 0.14 -3.65
N SER A 159 -1.20 -0.21 -2.85
CA SER A 159 0.20 -0.35 -3.28
C SER A 159 0.83 -1.70 -2.97
N ALA A 160 0.09 -2.64 -2.35
CA ALA A 160 0.60 -3.93 -1.96
C ALA A 160 -0.42 -5.05 -2.19
N SER A 161 0.06 -6.29 -2.24
CA SER A 161 -0.79 -7.49 -2.32
C SER A 161 -0.27 -8.56 -1.36
N ALA A 162 -1.17 -9.38 -0.83
CA ALA A 162 -0.86 -10.50 0.04
C ALA A 162 -1.78 -11.67 -0.25
N VAL A 163 -1.34 -12.86 0.11
CA VAL A 163 -2.13 -14.09 0.06
C VAL A 163 -2.21 -14.66 1.46
N CYS A 164 -3.42 -14.80 1.96
CA CYS A 164 -3.72 -15.45 3.22
C CYS A 164 -4.09 -16.90 2.94
N ARG A 165 -3.44 -17.85 3.63
CA ARG A 165 -3.72 -19.27 3.52
C ARG A 165 -4.17 -19.80 4.86
N VAL A 166 -5.33 -20.46 4.88
CA VAL A 166 -5.90 -21.07 6.06
C VAL A 166 -6.23 -22.52 5.76
N TRP A 167 -5.68 -23.42 6.57
CA TRP A 167 -6.02 -24.82 6.45
C TRP A 167 -7.29 -25.10 7.26
N ILE A 168 -8.31 -25.66 6.60
CA ILE A 168 -9.61 -26.00 7.19
C ILE A 168 -9.97 -27.41 6.71
N PRO A 169 -9.88 -28.41 7.59
CA PRO A 169 -10.10 -29.81 7.19
C PRO A 169 -11.47 -30.01 6.54
N GLY A 170 -11.51 -30.63 5.35
CA GLY A 170 -12.74 -31.02 4.68
C GLY A 170 -13.52 -29.91 3.95
N ILE A 171 -12.99 -28.70 3.82
CA ILE A 171 -13.68 -27.57 3.17
C ILE A 171 -14.00 -27.84 1.68
N GLY A 172 -13.20 -28.63 0.99
CA GLY A 172 -13.39 -28.98 -0.43
C GLY A 172 -14.21 -30.25 -0.68
N GLY A 173 -14.66 -30.97 0.37
CA GLY A 173 -15.33 -32.26 0.26
C GLY A 173 -16.86 -32.22 0.04
N GLY A 174 -17.44 -31.04 -0.19
CA GLY A 174 -18.90 -30.87 -0.22
C GLY A 174 -19.59 -30.99 -1.58
N ASN A 175 -18.96 -31.53 -2.62
CA ASN A 175 -19.57 -31.74 -3.94
C ASN A 175 -19.30 -33.18 -4.47
N GLU A 176 -19.90 -34.15 -3.85
CA GLU A 176 -20.22 -35.44 -4.48
C GLU A 176 -21.73 -35.73 -4.36
#